data_a364cf8d5d45ee8e87347962c9efd428
#
_entry.id   a364cf8d5d45ee8e87347962c9efd428
#
_cell.length_a   1.000
_cell.length_b   1.000
_cell.length_c   1.000
_cell.angle_alpha   90.00
_cell.angle_beta   90.00
_cell.angle_gamma   90.00
#
_symmetry.space_group_name_H-M   'P 1'
#
loop_
_entity.id
_entity.type
_entity.pdbx_description
1 polymer ?
#
loop_
_entity_poly.entity_id
_entity_poly.type
_entity_poly.pdbx_seq_one_letter_code
_entity_poly.pdbx_strand_id
1 'polypeptide(L)'
;MKNEPLVIERTYNAPADMVWNALTDSKQMQQWYFPIADFKPVVGFEFQFEGGSEKVTYLHLCKVTEVVPGKKIAYSWKYDGYPGSSVVTWELFEGGKKTRIRLTHEGLETFPQDKPDFARSSFNEGWEYFTGKALKNFVEGVEGKS
;
A
#
# COMPACT_ATOMS: atom_id res chain seq x y z
N MET A 1 -20.85 5.54 5.56
CA MET A 1 -20.59 6.94 5.65
C MET A 1 -19.52 7.36 4.72
N LYS A 2 -19.56 8.62 4.29
CA LYS A 2 -18.59 9.06 3.34
C LYS A 2 -17.19 9.05 3.85
N ASN A 3 -17.00 9.20 5.15
CA ASN A 3 -15.67 9.33 5.74
C ASN A 3 -15.12 8.07 6.33
N GLU A 4 -15.75 6.96 6.02
CA GLU A 4 -15.27 5.68 6.54
C GLU A 4 -13.98 5.27 5.85
N PRO A 5 -13.04 4.68 6.58
CA PRO A 5 -11.81 4.19 5.94
C PRO A 5 -12.12 3.09 4.94
N LEU A 6 -11.28 2.98 3.94
CA LEU A 6 -11.34 1.86 3.02
C LEU A 6 -10.53 0.73 3.65
N VAL A 7 -11.14 -0.43 3.85
CA VAL A 7 -10.49 -1.55 4.54
C VAL A 7 -10.57 -2.80 3.66
N ILE A 8 -9.43 -3.45 3.47
CA ILE A 8 -9.35 -4.69 2.71
C ILE A 8 -8.54 -5.69 3.53
N GLU A 9 -9.04 -6.92 3.62
CA GLU A 9 -8.33 -7.99 4.32
C GLU A 9 -8.07 -9.13 3.36
N ARG A 10 -6.88 -9.72 3.46
CA ARG A 10 -6.49 -10.85 2.64
C ARG A 10 -5.65 -11.80 3.49
N THR A 11 -5.69 -13.08 3.15
CA THR A 11 -4.83 -14.07 3.80
C THR A 11 -3.91 -14.64 2.75
N TYR A 12 -2.61 -14.62 3.05
CA TYR A 12 -1.58 -15.14 2.14
C TYR A 12 -0.99 -16.41 2.70
N ASN A 13 -0.65 -17.31 1.81
CA ASN A 13 0.01 -18.57 2.16
C ASN A 13 1.52 -18.32 2.25
N ALA A 14 1.91 -17.47 3.18
CA ALA A 14 3.30 -17.07 3.39
C ALA A 14 3.46 -16.59 4.82
N PRO A 15 4.64 -16.80 5.42
CA PRO A 15 4.86 -16.37 6.80
C PRO A 15 4.96 -14.85 6.92
N ALA A 16 4.74 -14.35 8.11
CA ALA A 16 4.66 -12.91 8.34
C ALA A 16 5.94 -12.16 7.97
N ASP A 17 7.11 -12.76 8.24
CA ASP A 17 8.36 -12.07 7.91
C ASP A 17 8.52 -11.90 6.40
N MET A 18 8.04 -12.84 5.62
CA MET A 18 8.10 -12.72 4.16
C MET A 18 7.19 -11.60 3.67
N VAL A 19 5.99 -11.50 4.25
CA VAL A 19 5.07 -10.42 3.90
C VAL A 19 5.64 -9.07 4.34
N TRP A 20 6.22 -9.02 5.53
CA TRP A 20 6.82 -7.79 6.04
C TRP A 20 7.95 -7.30 5.12
N ASN A 21 8.79 -8.22 4.67
CA ASN A 21 9.89 -7.85 3.78
C ASN A 21 9.37 -7.31 2.45
N ALA A 22 8.29 -7.91 1.94
CA ALA A 22 7.69 -7.42 0.70
C ALA A 22 7.15 -6.00 0.85
N LEU A 23 6.71 -5.64 2.05
CA LEU A 23 6.14 -4.33 2.31
C LEU A 23 7.18 -3.26 2.63
N THR A 24 8.41 -3.66 2.97
CA THR A 24 9.38 -2.71 3.52
C THR A 24 10.74 -2.70 2.83
N ASP A 25 10.98 -3.63 1.91
CA ASP A 25 12.24 -3.67 1.17
C ASP A 25 12.02 -3.07 -0.21
N SER A 26 12.76 -2.01 -0.55
CA SER A 26 12.50 -1.28 -1.80
C SER A 26 12.66 -2.17 -3.03
N LYS A 27 13.61 -3.09 -3.01
CA LYS A 27 13.80 -3.98 -4.15
C LYS A 27 12.60 -4.89 -4.36
N GLN A 28 12.01 -5.36 -3.27
CA GLN A 28 10.81 -6.19 -3.36
C GLN A 28 9.59 -5.35 -3.72
N MET A 29 9.48 -4.15 -3.16
CA MET A 29 8.36 -3.27 -3.46
C MET A 29 8.30 -2.95 -4.94
N GLN A 30 9.44 -2.78 -5.58
CA GLN A 30 9.49 -2.48 -7.01
C GLN A 30 8.95 -3.62 -7.87
N GLN A 31 8.89 -4.82 -7.33
CA GLN A 31 8.42 -5.96 -8.10
C GLN A 31 6.91 -6.16 -8.06
N TRP A 32 6.27 -5.69 -7.00
CA TRP A 32 4.82 -5.90 -6.90
C TRP A 32 4.04 -4.60 -6.67
N TYR A 33 4.72 -3.53 -6.31
CA TYR A 33 4.07 -2.30 -5.90
C TYR A 33 4.46 -1.17 -6.87
N PHE A 34 4.92 -0.06 -6.36
CA PHE A 34 5.31 1.08 -7.17
C PHE A 34 6.83 1.18 -7.29
N PRO A 35 7.34 1.93 -8.27
CA PRO A 35 8.79 2.06 -8.47
C PRO A 35 9.43 2.97 -7.41
N ILE A 36 9.41 2.53 -6.18
CA ILE A 36 9.98 3.28 -5.07
C ILE A 36 11.48 3.02 -5.04
N ALA A 37 12.28 4.08 -5.26
CA ALA A 37 13.71 3.92 -5.41
C ALA A 37 14.40 3.52 -4.12
N ASP A 38 13.91 4.02 -2.99
CA ASP A 38 14.51 3.72 -1.69
C ASP A 38 13.42 3.73 -0.64
N PHE A 39 13.53 2.85 0.34
CA PHE A 39 12.54 2.78 1.41
C PHE A 39 13.18 2.23 2.68
N LYS A 40 12.85 2.85 3.80
CA LYS A 40 13.23 2.37 5.12
C LYS A 40 12.04 2.41 6.05
N PRO A 41 11.78 1.34 6.80
CA PRO A 41 10.65 1.32 7.74
C PRO A 41 11.00 2.04 9.04
N VAL A 42 11.19 3.34 8.91
CA VAL A 42 11.58 4.21 10.03
C VAL A 42 10.64 5.40 10.04
N VAL A 43 10.10 5.72 11.20
CA VAL A 43 9.18 6.85 11.34
C VAL A 43 9.90 8.12 10.89
N GLY A 44 9.23 8.89 10.04
CA GLY A 44 9.79 10.11 9.49
C GLY A 44 10.45 9.94 8.14
N PHE A 45 10.67 8.70 7.69
CA PHE A 45 11.27 8.47 6.38
C PHE A 45 10.30 8.94 5.28
N GLU A 46 10.80 9.75 4.36
CA GLU A 46 9.98 10.27 3.27
C GLU A 46 10.34 9.55 1.98
N PHE A 47 9.32 9.21 1.20
CA PHE A 47 9.54 8.57 -0.09
C PHE A 47 8.49 9.06 -1.07
N GLN A 48 8.78 8.90 -2.34
CA GLN A 48 7.86 9.34 -3.37
C GLN A 48 7.97 8.41 -4.56
N PHE A 49 6.92 8.40 -5.38
CA PHE A 49 6.90 7.58 -6.57
C PHE A 49 5.80 8.08 -7.50
N GLU A 50 5.94 7.73 -8.76
CA GLU A 50 4.94 8.09 -9.75
C GLU A 50 4.01 6.91 -9.99
N GLY A 51 2.72 7.19 -10.13
CA GLY A 51 1.74 6.18 -10.40
C GLY A 51 0.51 6.82 -11.00
N GLY A 52 -0.30 6.02 -11.67
CA GLY A 52 -1.51 6.52 -12.32
C GLY A 52 -1.86 5.67 -13.52
N SER A 53 -2.43 6.31 -14.52
CA SER A 53 -2.82 5.62 -15.74
C SER A 53 -1.88 6.02 -16.87
N GLU A 54 -2.12 5.47 -18.05
CA GLU A 54 -1.35 5.83 -19.21
C GLU A 54 -1.52 7.31 -19.57
N LYS A 55 -2.67 7.86 -19.24
CA LYS A 55 -2.98 9.24 -19.61
C LYS A 55 -2.49 10.25 -18.59
N VAL A 56 -2.50 9.89 -17.31
CA VAL A 56 -2.16 10.82 -16.24
C VAL A 56 -1.28 10.13 -15.22
N THR A 57 -0.17 10.74 -14.89
CA THR A 57 0.73 10.25 -13.87
C THR A 57 0.73 11.25 -12.72
N TYR A 58 0.64 10.71 -11.50
CA TYR A 58 0.64 11.52 -10.29
C TYR A 58 1.87 11.22 -9.48
N LEU A 59 2.51 12.26 -8.98
CA LEU A 59 3.62 12.08 -8.04
C LEU A 59 3.04 11.91 -6.65
N HIS A 60 3.28 10.75 -6.07
CA HIS A 60 2.80 10.43 -4.73
C HIS A 60 3.86 10.81 -3.72
N LEU A 61 3.46 11.55 -2.68
CA LEU A 61 4.37 12.01 -1.63
C LEU A 61 3.96 11.33 -0.34
N CYS A 62 4.88 10.57 0.24
CA CYS A 62 4.58 9.73 1.39
C CYS A 62 5.61 9.90 2.50
N LYS A 63 5.17 9.69 3.73
CA LYS A 63 6.05 9.78 4.90
C LYS A 63 5.62 8.73 5.91
N VAL A 64 6.56 7.94 6.38
CA VAL A 64 6.27 6.89 7.36
C VAL A 64 5.88 7.53 8.68
N THR A 65 4.72 7.16 9.21
CA THR A 65 4.20 7.73 10.44
C THR A 65 4.20 6.76 11.61
N GLU A 66 4.20 5.45 11.33
CA GLU A 66 4.17 4.47 12.41
C GLU A 66 4.82 3.18 11.94
N VAL A 67 5.62 2.55 12.81
CA VAL A 67 6.26 1.26 12.52
C VAL A 67 6.23 0.40 13.77
N VAL A 68 5.64 -0.79 13.64
CA VAL A 68 5.78 -1.86 14.64
C VAL A 68 6.39 -3.03 13.86
N PRO A 69 7.69 -3.27 14.00
CA PRO A 69 8.38 -4.21 13.11
C PRO A 69 7.70 -5.57 13.04
N GLY A 70 7.48 -6.02 11.83
CA GLY A 70 6.83 -7.29 11.57
C GLY A 70 5.34 -7.31 11.75
N LYS A 71 4.72 -6.21 12.21
CA LYS A 71 3.30 -6.20 12.55
C LYS A 71 2.52 -5.07 11.94
N LYS A 72 3.12 -3.89 11.79
CA LYS A 72 2.35 -2.74 11.33
C LYS A 72 3.26 -1.69 10.74
N ILE A 73 2.83 -1.08 9.63
CA ILE A 73 3.49 0.10 9.10
C ILE A 73 2.43 1.01 8.51
N ALA A 74 2.57 2.30 8.79
CA ALA A 74 1.66 3.31 8.27
C ALA A 74 2.44 4.45 7.67
N TYR A 75 1.90 5.04 6.59
CA TYR A 75 2.53 6.21 5.99
C TYR A 75 1.46 7.13 5.43
N SER A 76 1.78 8.43 5.40
CA SER A 76 0.90 9.39 4.80
C SER A 76 0.96 9.25 3.28
N TRP A 77 -0.08 9.75 2.61
CA TRP A 77 -0.22 9.56 1.16
C TRP A 77 -0.91 10.78 0.62
N LYS A 78 -0.21 11.53 -0.20
CA LYS A 78 -0.80 12.68 -0.85
C LYS A 78 -0.17 12.85 -2.22
N TYR A 79 -0.72 13.77 -3.00
CA TYR A 79 -0.29 13.98 -4.38
C TYR A 79 0.28 15.37 -4.56
N ASP A 80 1.38 15.46 -5.27
CA ASP A 80 1.99 16.73 -5.56
C ASP A 80 1.05 17.56 -6.44
N GLY A 81 0.78 18.80 -6.02
CA GLY A 81 -0.06 19.70 -6.80
C GLY A 81 -1.55 19.56 -6.56
N TYR A 82 -1.96 18.70 -5.62
CA TYR A 82 -3.38 18.50 -5.32
C TYR A 82 -3.60 18.60 -3.82
N PRO A 83 -4.78 19.11 -3.41
CA PRO A 83 -5.07 19.18 -1.97
C PRO A 83 -5.42 17.82 -1.42
N GLY A 84 -5.35 17.68 -0.10
CA GLY A 84 -5.75 16.47 0.58
C GLY A 84 -4.58 15.69 1.10
N SER A 85 -4.87 14.84 2.07
CA SER A 85 -3.87 13.96 2.66
C SER A 85 -4.58 12.76 3.26
N SER A 86 -3.97 11.60 3.11
CA SER A 86 -4.54 10.36 3.63
C SER A 86 -3.46 9.56 4.33
N VAL A 87 -3.86 8.45 4.94
CA VAL A 87 -2.94 7.56 5.63
C VAL A 87 -3.23 6.14 5.22
N VAL A 88 -2.20 5.42 4.83
CA VAL A 88 -2.28 4.00 4.48
C VAL A 88 -1.64 3.22 5.62
N THR A 89 -2.35 2.22 6.13
CA THR A 89 -1.87 1.38 7.21
C THR A 89 -1.92 -0.09 6.78
N TRP A 90 -0.81 -0.78 6.94
CA TRP A 90 -0.71 -2.21 6.71
C TRP A 90 -0.54 -2.89 8.06
N GLU A 91 -1.41 -3.84 8.38
CA GLU A 91 -1.30 -4.62 9.62
C GLU A 91 -1.20 -6.09 9.26
N LEU A 92 -0.30 -6.79 9.95
CA LEU A 92 -0.07 -8.20 9.73
C LEU A 92 -0.50 -8.99 10.96
N PHE A 93 -1.26 -10.06 10.71
CA PHE A 93 -1.74 -10.95 11.79
C PHE A 93 -1.18 -12.32 11.50
N GLU A 94 -0.21 -12.72 12.28
CA GLU A 94 0.54 -13.94 12.06
C GLU A 94 -0.29 -15.17 12.42
N GLY A 95 -0.28 -16.17 11.54
CA GLY A 95 -0.99 -17.43 11.77
C GLY A 95 -0.14 -18.61 11.36
N GLY A 96 1.09 -18.67 11.86
CA GLY A 96 1.99 -19.76 11.50
C GLY A 96 2.55 -19.57 10.11
N LYS A 97 2.18 -20.48 9.21
CA LYS A 97 2.67 -20.41 7.84
C LYS A 97 1.86 -19.45 6.98
N LYS A 98 0.78 -18.93 7.51
CA LYS A 98 -0.07 -17.99 6.78
C LYS A 98 -0.09 -16.66 7.49
N THR A 99 -0.40 -15.60 6.75
CA THR A 99 -0.48 -14.27 7.31
C THR A 99 -1.72 -13.60 6.78
N ARG A 100 -2.52 -13.03 7.67
CA ARG A 100 -3.64 -12.19 7.28
C ARG A 100 -3.16 -10.75 7.30
N ILE A 101 -3.46 -9.99 6.26
CA ILE A 101 -3.15 -8.55 6.27
C ILE A 101 -4.46 -7.79 6.29
N ARG A 102 -4.38 -6.61 6.88
CA ARG A 102 -5.45 -5.63 6.79
C ARG A 102 -4.86 -4.34 6.28
N LEU A 103 -5.37 -3.87 5.15
CA LEU A 103 -5.01 -2.59 4.60
C LEU A 103 -6.09 -1.60 4.95
N THR A 104 -5.74 -0.46 5.51
CA THR A 104 -6.67 0.61 5.81
C THR A 104 -6.17 1.88 5.15
N HIS A 105 -7.05 2.54 4.40
CA HIS A 105 -6.72 3.81 3.76
C HIS A 105 -7.75 4.84 4.21
N GLU A 106 -7.30 5.82 5.00
CA GLU A 106 -8.17 6.83 5.60
C GLU A 106 -7.90 8.18 5.00
N GLY A 107 -8.90 9.05 5.00
CA GLY A 107 -8.73 10.42 4.54
C GLY A 107 -9.00 10.61 3.06
N LEU A 108 -9.60 9.64 2.40
CA LEU A 108 -9.88 9.74 0.98
C LEU A 108 -10.78 10.91 0.63
N GLU A 109 -11.64 11.30 1.57
CA GLU A 109 -12.57 12.41 1.35
C GLU A 109 -11.86 13.75 1.25
N THR A 110 -10.57 13.82 1.63
CA THR A 110 -9.83 15.08 1.56
C THR A 110 -9.31 15.38 0.16
N PHE A 111 -9.34 14.41 -0.74
CA PHE A 111 -8.88 14.62 -2.12
C PHE A 111 -9.99 15.24 -2.95
N PRO A 112 -9.64 15.85 -4.12
CA PRO A 112 -10.66 16.45 -4.98
C PRO A 112 -11.71 15.42 -5.38
N GLN A 113 -12.95 15.66 -5.00
CA GLN A 113 -14.02 14.69 -5.21
C GLN A 113 -14.62 14.78 -6.61
N ASP A 114 -14.23 15.79 -7.38
CA ASP A 114 -14.70 15.94 -8.74
C ASP A 114 -13.81 15.22 -9.76
N LYS A 115 -12.74 14.57 -9.31
CA LYS A 115 -11.83 13.85 -10.19
C LYS A 115 -12.02 12.34 -10.02
N PRO A 116 -12.33 11.63 -11.12
CA PRO A 116 -12.56 10.18 -11.03
C PRO A 116 -11.37 9.41 -10.47
N ASP A 117 -10.15 9.86 -10.77
CA ASP A 117 -8.95 9.15 -10.29
C ASP A 117 -8.81 9.18 -8.78
N PHE A 118 -9.46 10.13 -8.12
CA PHE A 118 -9.40 10.23 -6.66
C PHE A 118 -10.68 9.73 -6.00
N ALA A 119 -11.56 9.09 -6.76
CA ALA A 119 -12.77 8.53 -6.20
C ALA A 119 -12.44 7.29 -5.38
N ARG A 120 -13.27 7.04 -4.37
CA ARG A 120 -13.08 5.87 -3.51
C ARG A 120 -13.03 4.58 -4.33
N SER A 121 -13.84 4.47 -5.37
CA SER A 121 -13.85 3.27 -6.21
C SER A 121 -12.51 3.04 -6.90
N SER A 122 -11.84 4.11 -7.32
CA SER A 122 -10.53 3.98 -7.95
C SER A 122 -9.50 3.45 -6.97
N PHE A 123 -9.51 3.96 -5.74
CA PHE A 123 -8.60 3.47 -4.71
C PHE A 123 -8.90 2.01 -4.39
N ASN A 124 -10.18 1.67 -4.29
CA ASN A 124 -10.55 0.30 -4.00
C ASN A 124 -10.06 -0.66 -5.07
N GLU A 125 -10.22 -0.30 -6.34
CA GLU A 125 -9.75 -1.15 -7.43
C GLU A 125 -8.24 -1.34 -7.39
N GLY A 126 -7.51 -0.27 -7.13
CA GLY A 126 -6.06 -0.36 -7.04
C GLY A 126 -5.60 -1.24 -5.90
N TRP A 127 -6.20 -1.06 -4.72
CA TRP A 127 -5.82 -1.86 -3.58
C TRP A 127 -6.24 -3.32 -3.73
N GLU A 128 -7.36 -3.58 -4.39
CA GLU A 128 -7.75 -4.96 -4.64
C GLU A 128 -6.76 -5.65 -5.57
N TYR A 129 -6.26 -4.94 -6.57
CA TYR A 129 -5.23 -5.49 -7.42
C TYR A 129 -3.94 -5.78 -6.65
N PHE A 130 -3.45 -4.79 -5.88
CA PHE A 130 -2.19 -4.96 -5.17
C PHE A 130 -2.29 -6.04 -4.10
N THR A 131 -3.39 -6.09 -3.34
CA THR A 131 -3.51 -7.05 -2.26
C THR A 131 -3.97 -8.42 -2.76
N GLY A 132 -4.82 -8.45 -3.77
CA GLY A 132 -5.43 -9.70 -4.23
C GLY A 132 -4.64 -10.43 -5.30
N LYS A 133 -3.76 -9.71 -6.02
CA LYS A 133 -2.96 -10.32 -7.08
C LYS A 133 -1.48 -10.04 -6.91
N ALA A 134 -1.07 -8.78 -6.95
CA ALA A 134 0.35 -8.46 -7.02
C ALA A 134 1.12 -8.95 -5.80
N LEU A 135 0.70 -8.53 -4.61
CA LEU A 135 1.40 -8.94 -3.39
C LEU A 135 1.20 -10.42 -3.11
N LYS A 136 -0.03 -10.90 -3.31
CA LYS A 136 -0.33 -12.30 -3.09
C LYS A 136 0.59 -13.20 -3.90
N ASN A 137 0.68 -12.96 -5.20
CA ASN A 137 1.50 -13.78 -6.07
C ASN A 137 2.98 -13.65 -5.72
N PHE A 138 3.39 -12.47 -5.34
CA PHE A 138 4.79 -12.23 -5.00
C PHE A 138 5.20 -13.02 -3.76
N VAL A 139 4.43 -12.91 -2.65
CA VAL A 139 4.82 -13.56 -1.40
C VAL A 139 4.56 -15.06 -1.42
N GLU A 140 3.59 -15.53 -2.21
CA GLU A 140 3.35 -16.96 -2.31
C GLU A 140 4.25 -17.62 -3.33
N GLY A 141 4.98 -16.83 -4.10
CA GLY A 141 5.93 -17.36 -5.06
C GLY A 141 5.29 -18.06 -6.24
N VAL A 142 4.04 -17.75 -6.53
CA VAL A 142 3.32 -18.44 -7.58
C VAL A 142 3.98 -18.23 -8.92
N GLU A 143 4.29 -16.98 -9.21
CA GLU A 143 4.91 -16.72 -10.46
C GLU A 143 6.34 -17.05 -10.44
N GLY A 144 6.97 -16.85 -9.35
CA GLY A 144 8.38 -17.06 -9.26
C GLY A 144 8.76 -18.48 -9.44
N LYS A 145 7.80 -19.30 -9.27
CA LYS A 145 8.11 -20.67 -9.36
C LYS A 145 8.17 -21.14 -10.72
N SER A 146 7.57 -20.48 -11.47
CA SER A 146 7.55 -21.00 -12.79
C SER A 146 8.88 -21.03 -13.40
#